data_919218631911cf5ff798cc927abf30b9
#
_entry.id   919218631911cf5ff798cc927abf30b9
#
_cell.length_a   1.000
_cell.length_b   1.000
_cell.length_c   1.000
_cell.angle_alpha   90.00
_cell.angle_beta   90.00
_cell.angle_gamma   90.00
#
_symmetry.space_group_name_H-M   'P 1'
#
loop_
_entity.id
_entity.type
_entity.pdbx_description
1 polymer ?
#
loop_
_entity_poly.entity_id
_entity_poly.type
_entity_poly.pdbx_seq_one_letter_code
_entity_poly.pdbx_strand_id
1 'polypeptide(L)'
;MYWYSQQWGSLLLPDNHGKYITPEGAVIEVWEDVQGNILTPSLDYISAQERVDVMERVASLPVTLSRSIIQDAIDTHDIVIIQAETGSGKSTQVPQILREMYPWEKVIVTQPRILATVEIAKRISHELLCHNGENGFKHDLSHKHATVGYRTGEGASSHATRLLSIHTDALELERQFNGKVPDILVIDEAHSFNIPIEMLMAQIRRLRNTPKYKNLKVVIMSATIAEEKFISYFSDETIKTVKIAGRSYPITCYHNPQDNPVTSIVSFMRGKKWSEELSENSPPVHKNVLVFCAGKKDIYDLEAALRKELGDSVDIFPLHADISAEDRSIITAPGPHSKPRIILSTNIAQESVTIPNVTLVIIMWKVKKVWEFDGVKHIREENISQFDLKQQSGRTGRTGPGVACFINETKPEELQELPSAPIEEATLYREILQLAWRNSKTPPLNLREEIRSKNNSYFAHTINKANLEYAYRDLQLMGALDKQGNITALWSDMLQFPLSAHNARILCEAIRREQDFPG
;
A
#
# COMPACT_ATOMS: atom_id res chain seq x y z
N MET A 1 27.03 -30.06 22.43
CA MET A 1 26.06 -30.88 21.69
C MET A 1 26.23 -30.54 20.21
N TYR A 2 26.44 -31.51 19.33
CA TYR A 2 26.71 -31.27 17.91
C TYR A 2 25.40 -31.36 17.16
N TRP A 3 25.10 -30.37 16.29
CA TRP A 3 23.92 -30.38 15.46
C TRP A 3 24.29 -30.63 14.00
N TYR A 4 23.60 -31.56 13.36
CA TYR A 4 23.72 -31.82 11.93
C TYR A 4 22.63 -31.10 11.19
N SER A 5 23.00 -30.17 10.33
CA SER A 5 22.04 -29.49 9.44
C SER A 5 21.87 -30.29 8.16
N GLN A 6 20.67 -30.79 7.88
CA GLN A 6 20.36 -31.44 6.60
C GLN A 6 20.57 -30.50 5.40
N GLN A 7 20.47 -29.21 5.62
CA GLN A 7 20.62 -28.19 4.57
C GLN A 7 22.09 -27.91 4.22
N TRP A 8 23.03 -28.10 5.16
CA TRP A 8 24.45 -27.77 4.99
C TRP A 8 25.34 -29.00 4.92
N GLY A 9 24.83 -30.18 5.22
CA GLY A 9 25.62 -31.43 5.20
C GLY A 9 26.83 -31.44 6.13
N SER A 10 26.89 -30.55 7.12
CA SER A 10 28.06 -30.30 7.96
C SER A 10 27.73 -30.15 9.43
N LEU A 11 28.70 -30.45 10.28
CA LEU A 11 28.58 -30.30 11.73
C LEU A 11 28.65 -28.82 12.13
N LEU A 12 27.70 -28.40 12.95
CA LEU A 12 27.72 -27.09 13.60
C LEU A 12 28.37 -27.22 14.97
N LEU A 13 29.32 -26.36 15.29
CA LEU A 13 29.99 -26.31 16.59
C LEU A 13 29.37 -25.19 17.45
N PRO A 14 28.93 -25.48 18.71
CA PRO A 14 28.45 -24.44 19.61
C PRO A 14 29.62 -23.54 20.06
N ASP A 15 29.38 -22.24 20.10
CA ASP A 15 30.23 -21.34 20.88
C ASP A 15 29.80 -21.30 22.37
N ASN A 16 30.53 -20.53 23.17
CA ASN A 16 30.27 -20.43 24.61
C ASN A 16 28.98 -19.66 24.98
N HIS A 17 28.19 -19.19 23.94
CA HIS A 17 26.97 -18.38 24.11
C HIS A 17 25.72 -18.97 23.44
N GLY A 18 25.75 -20.25 23.02
CA GLY A 18 24.64 -20.87 22.29
C GLY A 18 24.58 -20.50 20.83
N LYS A 19 25.66 -19.94 20.29
CA LYS A 19 25.85 -19.68 18.88
C LYS A 19 26.54 -20.86 18.22
N TYR A 20 26.20 -21.13 16.98
CA TYR A 20 26.82 -22.19 16.17
C TYR A 20 27.56 -21.57 15.00
N ILE A 21 28.73 -22.09 14.68
CA ILE A 21 29.55 -21.60 13.59
C ILE A 21 29.47 -22.59 12.43
N THR A 22 29.11 -22.13 11.22
CA THR A 22 29.15 -22.96 10.03
C THR A 22 30.59 -23.23 9.60
N PRO A 23 30.86 -24.23 8.76
CA PRO A 23 32.20 -24.48 8.21
C PRO A 23 32.79 -23.27 7.46
N GLU A 24 31.92 -22.41 6.92
CA GLU A 24 32.28 -21.17 6.23
C GLU A 24 32.51 -19.98 7.20
N GLY A 25 32.39 -20.21 8.53
CA GLY A 25 32.64 -19.20 9.57
C GLY A 25 31.43 -18.32 9.92
N ALA A 26 30.24 -18.61 9.40
CA ALA A 26 29.03 -17.89 9.78
C ALA A 26 28.53 -18.31 11.16
N VAL A 27 28.15 -17.34 11.99
CA VAL A 27 27.63 -17.59 13.35
C VAL A 27 26.11 -17.72 13.30
N ILE A 28 25.58 -18.84 13.78
CA ILE A 28 24.15 -19.16 13.85
C ILE A 28 23.68 -19.10 15.29
N GLU A 29 22.69 -18.29 15.62
CA GLU A 29 21.98 -18.35 16.90
C GLU A 29 20.84 -19.35 16.80
N VAL A 30 20.81 -20.32 17.73
CA VAL A 30 19.76 -21.36 17.81
C VAL A 30 18.83 -21.02 18.98
N TRP A 31 17.54 -21.10 18.74
CA TRP A 31 16.52 -20.73 19.70
C TRP A 31 15.74 -21.97 20.16
N GLU A 32 15.40 -22.02 21.42
CA GLU A 32 14.45 -22.99 21.98
C GLU A 32 13.08 -22.31 22.17
N ASP A 33 11.98 -22.94 21.71
CA ASP A 33 10.65 -22.53 22.11
C ASP A 33 10.34 -22.92 23.57
N VAL A 34 9.19 -22.51 24.08
CA VAL A 34 8.75 -22.82 25.46
C VAL A 34 8.51 -24.30 25.70
N GLN A 35 8.56 -25.14 24.67
CA GLN A 35 8.36 -26.58 24.70
C GLN A 35 9.67 -27.34 24.52
N GLY A 36 10.81 -26.64 24.39
CA GLY A 36 12.13 -27.22 24.18
C GLY A 36 12.41 -27.64 22.74
N ASN A 37 11.58 -27.20 21.76
CA ASN A 37 11.85 -27.42 20.35
C ASN A 37 12.86 -26.39 19.86
N ILE A 38 13.87 -26.83 19.16
CA ILE A 38 14.86 -25.96 18.59
C ILE A 38 14.33 -25.39 17.29
N LEU A 39 14.09 -24.10 17.31
CA LEU A 39 13.71 -23.32 16.14
C LEU A 39 15.01 -22.87 15.45
N THR A 40 15.42 -23.62 14.42
CA THR A 40 16.37 -23.06 13.46
C THR A 40 15.62 -22.03 12.63
N PRO A 41 16.05 -20.75 12.59
CA PRO A 41 15.51 -19.83 11.62
C PRO A 41 15.68 -20.44 10.22
N SER A 42 14.71 -20.26 9.35
CA SER A 42 14.91 -20.53 7.92
C SER A 42 16.09 -19.66 7.48
N LEU A 43 17.21 -20.29 7.21
CA LEU A 43 18.52 -19.68 7.10
C LEU A 43 18.71 -19.06 5.71
N ASP A 44 18.01 -18.00 5.42
CA ASP A 44 18.37 -17.11 4.31
C ASP A 44 19.52 -16.20 4.78
N TYR A 45 20.73 -16.63 4.50
CA TYR A 45 21.94 -15.88 4.79
C TYR A 45 22.06 -14.66 3.87
N ILE A 46 22.30 -13.49 4.45
CA ILE A 46 22.64 -12.29 3.67
C ILE A 46 24.13 -12.34 3.35
N SER A 47 24.47 -12.55 2.09
CA SER A 47 25.88 -12.55 1.65
C SER A 47 26.50 -11.16 1.79
N ALA A 48 27.83 -11.11 1.93
CA ALA A 48 28.56 -9.84 1.95
C ALA A 48 28.30 -9.00 0.69
N GLN A 49 28.17 -9.65 -0.47
CA GLN A 49 27.86 -8.98 -1.72
C GLN A 49 26.43 -8.41 -1.72
N GLU A 50 25.44 -9.21 -1.34
CA GLU A 50 24.04 -8.75 -1.22
C GLU A 50 23.92 -7.54 -0.30
N ARG A 51 24.67 -7.53 0.80
CA ARG A 51 24.72 -6.42 1.73
C ARG A 51 25.28 -5.15 1.10
N VAL A 52 26.39 -5.24 0.38
CA VAL A 52 26.98 -4.11 -0.36
C VAL A 52 25.99 -3.58 -1.38
N ASP A 53 25.39 -4.46 -2.19
CA ASP A 53 24.43 -4.10 -3.24
C ASP A 53 23.19 -3.39 -2.66
N VAL A 54 22.68 -3.87 -1.52
CA VAL A 54 21.55 -3.23 -0.82
C VAL A 54 21.94 -1.86 -0.29
N MET A 55 23.09 -1.73 0.35
CA MET A 55 23.56 -0.45 0.91
C MET A 55 23.83 0.59 -0.18
N GLU A 56 24.47 0.22 -1.28
CA GLU A 56 24.71 1.11 -2.42
C GLU A 56 23.39 1.57 -3.04
N ARG A 57 22.44 0.64 -3.22
CA ARG A 57 21.10 0.96 -3.71
C ARG A 57 20.40 1.94 -2.78
N VAL A 58 20.39 1.68 -1.47
CA VAL A 58 19.74 2.55 -0.46
C VAL A 58 20.39 3.92 -0.43
N ALA A 59 21.73 3.99 -0.45
CA ALA A 59 22.47 5.26 -0.47
C ALA A 59 22.15 6.12 -1.70
N SER A 60 21.83 5.48 -2.82
CA SER A 60 21.51 6.15 -4.08
C SER A 60 20.05 6.63 -4.19
N LEU A 61 19.16 6.25 -3.26
CA LEU A 61 17.74 6.64 -3.32
C LEU A 61 17.56 8.15 -3.12
N PRO A 62 16.67 8.80 -3.88
CA PRO A 62 16.38 10.23 -3.75
C PRO A 62 16.00 10.66 -2.33
N VAL A 63 15.24 9.85 -1.61
CA VAL A 63 14.85 10.10 -0.22
C VAL A 63 16.07 10.05 0.70
N THR A 64 16.99 9.10 0.51
CA THR A 64 18.23 9.01 1.29
C THR A 64 19.14 10.22 1.05
N LEU A 65 19.26 10.65 -0.20
CA LEU A 65 20.03 11.86 -0.57
C LEU A 65 19.42 13.15 -0.01
N SER A 66 18.11 13.16 0.24
CA SER A 66 17.37 14.29 0.83
C SER A 66 17.18 14.17 2.35
N ARG A 67 17.88 13.24 3.00
CA ARG A 67 17.70 12.88 4.40
C ARG A 67 17.75 14.08 5.34
N SER A 68 18.74 14.95 5.20
CA SER A 68 18.92 16.12 6.08
C SER A 68 17.73 17.09 6.00
N ILE A 69 17.18 17.30 4.81
CA ILE A 69 16.01 18.17 4.60
C ILE A 69 14.76 17.55 5.24
N ILE A 70 14.61 16.23 5.14
CA ILE A 70 13.51 15.49 5.78
C ILE A 70 13.63 15.58 7.29
N GLN A 71 14.81 15.36 7.84
CA GLN A 71 15.06 15.44 9.28
C GLN A 71 14.76 16.83 9.84
N ASP A 72 15.25 17.89 9.19
CA ASP A 72 14.98 19.27 9.57
C ASP A 72 13.46 19.58 9.54
N ALA A 73 12.76 19.13 8.50
CA ALA A 73 11.32 19.34 8.39
C ALA A 73 10.55 18.65 9.54
N ILE A 74 10.92 17.41 9.89
CA ILE A 74 10.28 16.63 10.95
C ILE A 74 10.61 17.19 12.34
N ASP A 75 11.82 17.70 12.55
CA ASP A 75 12.20 18.30 13.83
C ASP A 75 11.44 19.61 14.10
N THR A 76 11.25 20.39 13.05
CA THR A 76 10.69 21.76 13.18
C THR A 76 9.16 21.81 13.06
N HIS A 77 8.51 20.77 12.52
CA HIS A 77 7.07 20.74 12.30
C HIS A 77 6.45 19.43 12.77
N ASP A 78 5.23 19.52 13.25
CA ASP A 78 4.46 18.34 13.68
C ASP A 78 3.75 17.64 12.54
N ILE A 79 3.38 18.38 11.47
CA ILE A 79 2.79 17.82 10.25
C ILE A 79 3.75 18.09 9.09
N VAL A 80 4.23 17.00 8.48
CA VAL A 80 5.14 17.07 7.33
C VAL A 80 4.55 16.30 6.16
N ILE A 81 4.49 16.95 4.99
CA ILE A 81 4.09 16.32 3.74
C ILE A 81 5.36 16.00 2.96
N ILE A 82 5.58 14.73 2.66
CA ILE A 82 6.69 14.29 1.81
C ILE A 82 6.15 13.89 0.44
N GLN A 83 6.46 14.72 -0.54
CA GLN A 83 6.08 14.51 -1.91
C GLN A 83 7.26 13.92 -2.69
N ALA A 84 7.11 12.68 -3.15
CA ALA A 84 8.17 11.98 -3.87
C ALA A 84 7.59 10.97 -4.85
N GLU A 85 8.19 10.85 -6.02
CA GLU A 85 7.77 9.88 -7.03
C GLU A 85 7.89 8.42 -6.55
N THR A 86 7.17 7.53 -7.20
CA THR A 86 7.27 6.09 -6.93
C THR A 86 8.70 5.62 -7.24
N GLY A 87 9.28 4.82 -6.34
CA GLY A 87 10.67 4.34 -6.49
C GLY A 87 11.73 5.26 -5.86
N SER A 88 11.36 6.43 -5.34
CA SER A 88 12.26 7.33 -4.61
C SER A 88 12.76 6.79 -3.27
N GLY A 89 12.15 5.72 -2.76
CA GLY A 89 12.46 5.13 -1.45
C GLY A 89 11.62 5.69 -0.29
N LYS A 90 10.58 6.51 -0.54
CA LYS A 90 9.79 7.12 0.54
C LYS A 90 9.23 6.09 1.53
N SER A 91 8.58 5.04 1.04
CA SER A 91 7.91 4.03 1.87
C SER A 91 8.86 3.20 2.74
N THR A 92 10.13 3.09 2.36
CA THR A 92 11.13 2.31 3.10
C THR A 92 12.07 3.18 3.92
N GLN A 93 12.54 4.32 3.38
CA GLN A 93 13.56 5.14 4.04
C GLN A 93 12.99 6.12 5.06
N VAL A 94 11.82 6.74 4.81
CA VAL A 94 11.22 7.67 5.77
C VAL A 94 10.95 7.01 7.12
N PRO A 95 10.37 5.79 7.19
CA PRO A 95 10.21 5.08 8.47
C PRO A 95 11.52 4.80 9.19
N GLN A 96 12.59 4.48 8.45
CA GLN A 96 13.92 4.24 9.01
C GLN A 96 14.53 5.54 9.56
N ILE A 97 14.42 6.65 8.83
CA ILE A 97 14.86 7.98 9.28
C ILE A 97 14.14 8.35 10.59
N LEU A 98 12.82 8.19 10.65
CA LEU A 98 12.03 8.45 11.86
C LEU A 98 12.48 7.57 13.04
N ARG A 99 12.76 6.31 12.78
CA ARG A 99 13.21 5.35 13.79
C ARG A 99 14.57 5.72 14.37
N GLU A 100 15.46 6.29 13.56
CA GLU A 100 16.76 6.79 14.02
C GLU A 100 16.66 8.12 14.79
N MET A 101 15.80 9.04 14.32
CA MET A 101 15.57 10.33 15.02
C MET A 101 14.87 10.12 16.37
N TYR A 102 13.94 9.17 16.44
CA TYR A 102 13.08 8.91 17.60
C TYR A 102 13.18 7.45 18.07
N PRO A 103 14.33 7.03 18.65
CA PRO A 103 14.60 5.63 18.95
C PRO A 103 13.68 5.00 20.00
N TRP A 104 12.94 5.76 20.75
CA TRP A 104 12.05 5.26 21.80
C TRP A 104 10.58 5.43 21.48
N GLU A 105 10.27 6.21 20.46
CA GLU A 105 8.91 6.51 20.06
C GLU A 105 8.32 5.39 19.19
N LYS A 106 7.01 5.24 19.29
CA LYS A 106 6.27 4.27 18.49
C LYS A 106 5.90 4.89 17.15
N VAL A 107 6.56 4.44 16.09
CA VAL A 107 6.29 4.82 14.70
C VAL A 107 5.35 3.81 14.06
N ILE A 108 4.19 4.25 13.63
CA ILE A 108 3.26 3.45 12.82
C ILE A 108 3.20 4.03 11.42
N VAL A 109 3.39 3.16 10.44
CA VAL A 109 3.22 3.48 9.01
C VAL A 109 1.95 2.81 8.52
N THR A 110 1.06 3.55 7.87
CA THR A 110 -0.13 2.96 7.29
C THR A 110 0.01 2.75 5.79
N GLN A 111 -0.68 1.72 5.30
CA GLN A 111 -0.72 1.32 3.90
C GLN A 111 -2.15 0.96 3.48
N PRO A 112 -2.57 1.29 2.25
CA PRO A 112 -3.93 1.00 1.80
C PRO A 112 -4.20 -0.49 1.55
N ARG A 113 -3.16 -1.31 1.37
CA ARG A 113 -3.29 -2.71 0.92
C ARG A 113 -2.49 -3.67 1.79
N ILE A 114 -3.08 -4.82 2.11
CA ILE A 114 -2.48 -5.89 2.93
C ILE A 114 -1.12 -6.32 2.37
N LEU A 115 -1.06 -6.58 1.06
CA LEU A 115 0.17 -7.04 0.42
C LEU A 115 1.30 -6.00 0.57
N ALA A 116 1.02 -4.73 0.30
CA ALA A 116 2.00 -3.65 0.43
C ALA A 116 2.49 -3.53 1.88
N THR A 117 1.60 -3.67 2.85
CA THR A 117 1.92 -3.66 4.29
C THR A 117 2.98 -4.71 4.63
N VAL A 118 2.79 -5.95 4.17
CA VAL A 118 3.70 -7.06 4.45
C VAL A 118 5.03 -6.89 3.71
N GLU A 119 4.98 -6.57 2.42
CA GLU A 119 6.19 -6.45 1.59
C GLU A 119 7.08 -5.26 2.01
N ILE A 120 6.49 -4.14 2.40
CA ILE A 120 7.25 -2.99 2.92
C ILE A 120 7.89 -3.34 4.26
N ALA A 121 7.17 -4.03 5.16
CA ALA A 121 7.73 -4.46 6.43
C ALA A 121 8.92 -5.42 6.23
N LYS A 122 8.81 -6.41 5.34
CA LYS A 122 9.90 -7.31 4.96
C LYS A 122 11.11 -6.54 4.43
N ARG A 123 10.86 -5.61 3.52
CA ARG A 123 11.91 -4.83 2.88
C ARG A 123 12.65 -3.94 3.87
N ILE A 124 11.94 -3.21 4.74
CA ILE A 124 12.56 -2.39 5.78
C ILE A 124 13.38 -3.26 6.73
N SER A 125 12.84 -4.42 7.15
CA SER A 125 13.56 -5.38 7.99
C SER A 125 14.86 -5.83 7.34
N HIS A 126 14.83 -6.20 6.07
CA HIS A 126 16.01 -6.61 5.31
C HIS A 126 17.05 -5.49 5.15
N GLU A 127 16.62 -4.28 4.83
CA GLU A 127 17.51 -3.11 4.69
C GLU A 127 18.18 -2.75 6.03
N LEU A 128 17.46 -2.81 7.15
CA LEU A 128 18.00 -2.59 8.49
C LEU A 128 19.05 -3.63 8.89
N LEU A 129 18.83 -4.91 8.56
CA LEU A 129 19.80 -5.97 8.79
C LEU A 129 21.08 -5.76 7.99
N CYS A 130 20.97 -5.35 6.74
CA CYS A 130 22.13 -5.01 5.91
C CYS A 130 22.92 -3.84 6.48
N HIS A 131 22.26 -2.83 7.05
CA HIS A 131 22.88 -1.63 7.60
C HIS A 131 23.63 -1.88 8.91
N ASN A 132 23.05 -2.64 9.84
CA ASN A 132 23.58 -2.80 11.21
C ASN A 132 24.84 -3.66 11.32
N GLY A 133 25.33 -4.22 10.22
CA GLY A 133 26.60 -4.92 10.22
C GLY A 133 26.62 -6.28 10.90
N GLU A 134 25.50 -6.71 11.40
CA GLU A 134 25.36 -8.04 11.95
C GLU A 134 25.47 -9.05 10.82
N ASN A 135 26.49 -9.90 10.86
CA ASN A 135 26.58 -11.10 10.03
C ASN A 135 25.38 -11.96 10.41
N GLY A 136 24.25 -11.77 9.77
CA GLY A 136 23.04 -12.28 10.31
C GLY A 136 22.03 -12.67 9.24
N PHE A 137 21.23 -13.54 9.64
CA PHE A 137 20.12 -14.17 8.98
C PHE A 137 19.06 -13.14 8.56
N LYS A 138 18.45 -13.34 7.39
CA LYS A 138 17.18 -12.70 7.07
C LYS A 138 16.18 -13.10 8.15
N HIS A 139 15.95 -12.25 9.13
CA HIS A 139 14.93 -12.53 10.13
C HIS A 139 13.56 -12.49 9.45
N ASP A 140 12.87 -13.61 9.46
CA ASP A 140 11.44 -13.61 9.25
C ASP A 140 10.80 -12.60 10.21
N LEU A 141 9.80 -11.85 9.74
CA LEU A 141 9.02 -10.89 10.55
C LEU A 141 8.32 -11.57 11.75
N SER A 142 8.25 -12.88 11.77
CA SER A 142 7.78 -13.69 12.92
C SER A 142 8.82 -13.86 14.02
N HIS A 143 10.10 -13.55 13.75
CA HIS A 143 11.17 -13.80 14.70
C HIS A 143 11.13 -12.83 15.89
N LYS A 144 11.44 -13.31 17.10
CA LYS A 144 11.39 -12.51 18.35
C LYS A 144 12.33 -11.29 18.35
N HIS A 145 13.35 -11.27 17.52
CA HIS A 145 14.28 -10.15 17.35
C HIS A 145 13.97 -9.29 16.14
N ALA A 146 12.88 -9.54 15.42
CA ALA A 146 12.46 -8.65 14.33
C ALA A 146 12.34 -7.20 14.82
N THR A 147 13.01 -6.30 14.15
CA THR A 147 13.01 -4.85 14.47
C THR A 147 11.74 -4.17 13.97
N VAL A 148 11.11 -4.76 12.95
CA VAL A 148 9.91 -4.26 12.29
C VAL A 148 8.77 -5.23 12.50
N GLY A 149 7.58 -4.71 12.81
CA GLY A 149 6.35 -5.48 12.86
C GLY A 149 5.40 -5.10 11.73
N TYR A 150 4.39 -5.94 11.50
CA TYR A 150 3.25 -5.56 10.66
C TYR A 150 1.93 -6.04 11.26
N ARG A 151 0.83 -5.42 10.84
CA ARG A 151 -0.51 -5.79 11.24
C ARG A 151 -1.52 -5.49 10.15
N THR A 152 -2.31 -6.50 9.81
CA THR A 152 -3.36 -6.43 8.79
C THR A 152 -4.65 -7.04 9.30
N GLY A 153 -5.75 -6.91 8.56
CA GLY A 153 -7.01 -7.58 8.87
C GLY A 153 -6.95 -9.10 8.78
N GLU A 154 -5.99 -9.66 8.02
CA GLU A 154 -5.80 -11.11 7.85
C GLU A 154 -4.81 -11.70 8.85
N GLY A 155 -4.03 -10.87 9.53
CA GLY A 155 -3.07 -11.33 10.51
C GLY A 155 -2.04 -10.27 10.91
N ALA A 156 -1.14 -10.67 11.78
CA ALA A 156 -0.07 -9.83 12.26
C ALA A 156 1.20 -10.64 12.44
N SER A 157 2.37 -10.00 12.32
CA SER A 157 3.61 -10.61 12.79
C SER A 157 3.56 -10.78 14.32
N SER A 158 4.25 -11.76 14.86
CA SER A 158 4.36 -12.00 16.30
C SER A 158 4.87 -10.77 17.07
N HIS A 159 5.51 -9.85 16.37
CA HIS A 159 6.12 -8.62 16.91
C HIS A 159 5.44 -7.33 16.43
N ALA A 160 4.15 -7.38 16.11
CA ALA A 160 3.36 -6.21 15.74
C ALA A 160 3.30 -5.09 16.80
N THR A 161 3.87 -5.31 17.97
CA THR A 161 4.04 -4.32 19.06
C THR A 161 5.36 -3.59 19.02
N ARG A 162 6.21 -3.85 18.04
CA ARG A 162 7.51 -3.18 17.89
C ARG A 162 7.35 -1.67 17.73
N LEU A 163 8.42 -0.95 18.02
CA LEU A 163 8.47 0.50 17.92
C LEU A 163 8.32 1.01 16.48
N LEU A 164 8.67 0.20 15.48
CA LEU A 164 8.33 0.42 14.08
C LEU A 164 7.39 -0.69 13.60
N SER A 165 6.20 -0.34 13.15
CA SER A 165 5.22 -1.30 12.64
C SER A 165 4.45 -0.74 11.46
N ILE A 166 4.19 -1.58 10.47
CA ILE A 166 3.44 -1.23 9.27
C ILE A 166 2.03 -1.81 9.40
N HIS A 167 1.01 -0.98 9.31
CA HIS A 167 -0.39 -1.37 9.46
C HIS A 167 -1.20 -1.08 8.20
N THR A 168 -2.30 -1.78 7.99
CA THR A 168 -3.30 -1.30 7.02
C THR A 168 -4.05 -0.09 7.59
N ASP A 169 -4.43 0.85 6.72
CA ASP A 169 -5.13 2.09 7.11
C ASP A 169 -6.36 1.81 7.98
N ALA A 170 -7.21 0.87 7.55
CA ALA A 170 -8.44 0.52 8.26
C ALA A 170 -8.17 -0.02 9.66
N LEU A 171 -7.14 -0.86 9.80
CA LEU A 171 -6.79 -1.43 11.10
C LEU A 171 -6.20 -0.38 12.04
N GLU A 172 -5.36 0.52 11.55
CA GLU A 172 -4.81 1.59 12.39
C GLU A 172 -5.90 2.55 12.84
N LEU A 173 -6.84 2.87 11.96
CA LEU A 173 -8.04 3.66 12.31
C LEU A 173 -8.80 3.02 13.48
N GLU A 174 -9.08 1.71 13.41
CA GLU A 174 -9.77 0.97 14.47
C GLU A 174 -8.99 0.98 15.78
N ARG A 175 -7.66 0.85 15.70
CA ARG A 175 -6.78 0.93 16.89
C ARG A 175 -6.84 2.30 17.55
N GLN A 176 -6.85 3.37 16.77
CA GLN A 176 -6.95 4.74 17.28
C GLN A 176 -8.32 5.01 17.94
N PHE A 177 -9.40 4.48 17.37
CA PHE A 177 -10.71 4.53 18.02
C PHE A 177 -10.72 3.78 19.37
N ASN A 178 -9.93 2.72 19.51
CA ASN A 178 -9.71 1.98 20.75
C ASN A 178 -8.65 2.63 21.67
N GLY A 179 -8.26 3.87 21.43
CA GLY A 179 -7.32 4.64 22.26
C GLY A 179 -5.85 4.26 22.11
N LYS A 180 -5.50 3.46 21.10
CA LYS A 180 -4.11 3.04 20.82
C LYS A 180 -3.47 3.97 19.79
N VAL A 181 -3.20 5.20 20.18
CA VAL A 181 -2.58 6.23 19.33
C VAL A 181 -1.06 6.07 19.36
N PRO A 182 -0.35 6.07 18.22
CA PRO A 182 1.11 6.07 18.17
C PRO A 182 1.69 7.43 18.57
N ASP A 183 2.99 7.49 18.76
CA ASP A 183 3.71 8.77 18.99
C ASP A 183 3.96 9.49 17.65
N ILE A 184 4.23 8.71 16.60
CA ILE A 184 4.43 9.19 15.24
C ILE A 184 3.59 8.35 14.28
N LEU A 185 2.75 9.01 13.48
CA LEU A 185 1.94 8.38 12.44
C LEU A 185 2.43 8.78 11.05
N VAL A 186 2.71 7.78 10.23
CA VAL A 186 3.05 7.97 8.81
C VAL A 186 1.89 7.44 7.97
N ILE A 187 1.28 8.28 7.15
CA ILE A 187 0.25 7.89 6.19
C ILE A 187 0.91 7.78 4.82
N ASP A 188 1.14 6.56 4.35
CA ASP A 188 1.72 6.33 3.02
C ASP A 188 0.63 6.16 1.96
N GLU A 189 0.97 6.47 0.72
CA GLU A 189 0.04 6.51 -0.43
C GLU A 189 -1.23 7.34 -0.14
N ALA A 190 -1.07 8.42 0.63
CA ALA A 190 -2.16 9.27 1.13
C ALA A 190 -3.03 9.87 0.01
N HIS A 191 -2.46 10.00 -1.20
CA HIS A 191 -3.18 10.49 -2.39
C HIS A 191 -4.32 9.58 -2.86
N SER A 192 -4.39 8.36 -2.36
CA SER A 192 -5.51 7.45 -2.67
C SER A 192 -6.82 7.92 -2.05
N PHE A 193 -6.76 8.75 -1.01
CA PHE A 193 -7.92 9.26 -0.26
C PHE A 193 -8.99 8.18 -0.01
N ASN A 194 -8.55 6.94 0.25
CA ASN A 194 -9.50 5.90 0.62
C ASN A 194 -10.25 6.29 1.91
N ILE A 195 -11.41 5.68 2.15
CA ILE A 195 -12.26 6.03 3.29
C ILE A 195 -11.50 5.94 4.63
N PRO A 196 -10.71 4.88 4.92
CA PRO A 196 -9.88 4.84 6.12
C PRO A 196 -8.88 5.99 6.24
N ILE A 197 -8.25 6.46 5.16
CA ILE A 197 -7.34 7.62 5.19
C ILE A 197 -8.11 8.89 5.53
N GLU A 198 -9.27 9.14 4.92
CA GLU A 198 -10.13 10.26 5.27
C GLU A 198 -10.51 10.26 6.75
N MET A 199 -10.87 9.09 7.26
CA MET A 199 -11.21 8.90 8.67
C MET A 199 -9.99 9.09 9.59
N LEU A 200 -8.79 8.61 9.20
CA LEU A 200 -7.54 8.81 9.94
C LEU A 200 -7.19 10.30 10.00
N MET A 201 -7.27 11.01 8.90
CA MET A 201 -7.03 12.45 8.84
C MET A 201 -7.98 13.21 9.78
N ALA A 202 -9.26 12.87 9.74
CA ALA A 202 -10.26 13.44 10.63
C ALA A 202 -9.97 13.11 12.11
N GLN A 203 -9.55 11.89 12.40
CA GLN A 203 -9.18 11.47 13.75
C GLN A 203 -7.93 12.19 14.25
N ILE A 204 -6.90 12.36 13.40
CA ILE A 204 -5.67 13.11 13.71
C ILE A 204 -6.01 14.54 14.10
N ARG A 205 -6.77 15.24 13.26
CA ARG A 205 -7.17 16.63 13.51
C ARG A 205 -7.88 16.77 14.85
N ARG A 206 -8.76 15.83 15.17
CA ARG A 206 -9.45 15.81 16.45
C ARG A 206 -8.52 15.49 17.62
N LEU A 207 -7.62 14.52 17.49
CA LEU A 207 -6.67 14.15 18.54
C LEU A 207 -5.76 15.34 18.86
N ARG A 208 -5.22 16.03 17.87
CA ARG A 208 -4.33 17.18 18.03
C ARG A 208 -5.03 18.37 18.72
N ASN A 209 -6.33 18.48 18.62
CA ASN A 209 -7.11 19.45 19.40
C ASN A 209 -7.24 19.10 20.90
N THR A 210 -6.69 17.95 21.33
CA THR A 210 -6.65 17.57 22.75
C THR A 210 -5.25 17.79 23.34
N PRO A 211 -5.14 18.26 24.60
CA PRO A 211 -3.82 18.52 25.19
C PRO A 211 -2.86 17.33 25.17
N LYS A 212 -3.40 16.11 25.31
CA LYS A 212 -2.62 14.87 25.35
C LYS A 212 -1.89 14.57 24.05
N TYR A 213 -2.49 14.89 22.92
CA TYR A 213 -2.00 14.52 21.59
C TYR A 213 -1.65 15.73 20.72
N LYS A 214 -1.52 16.92 21.34
CA LYS A 214 -1.19 18.15 20.63
C LYS A 214 0.10 18.01 19.81
N ASN A 215 1.07 17.29 20.34
CA ASN A 215 2.39 17.09 19.71
C ASN A 215 2.49 15.76 18.92
N LEU A 216 1.36 15.12 18.60
CA LEU A 216 1.36 13.96 17.71
C LEU A 216 2.01 14.34 16.38
N LYS A 217 3.14 13.72 16.06
CA LYS A 217 3.81 13.92 14.77
C LYS A 217 3.14 13.11 13.67
N VAL A 218 2.90 13.76 12.54
CA VAL A 218 2.23 13.17 11.40
C VAL A 218 3.06 13.42 10.15
N VAL A 219 3.40 12.34 9.45
CA VAL A 219 4.08 12.40 8.16
C VAL A 219 3.13 11.87 7.08
N ILE A 220 2.78 12.71 6.12
CA ILE A 220 1.91 12.36 5.00
C ILE A 220 2.79 12.15 3.77
N MET A 221 2.82 10.92 3.26
CA MET A 221 3.60 10.59 2.07
C MET A 221 2.68 10.44 0.86
N SER A 222 2.99 11.16 -0.19
CA SER A 222 2.17 11.24 -1.40
C SER A 222 3.01 11.28 -2.67
N ALA A 223 2.41 10.85 -3.79
CA ALA A 223 3.05 10.86 -5.12
C ALA A 223 2.69 12.11 -5.93
N THR A 224 2.80 13.29 -5.53
CA THR A 224 2.88 14.54 -6.33
C THR A 224 1.68 15.50 -6.45
N ILE A 225 0.43 15.12 -6.60
CA ILE A 225 -0.62 16.10 -7.03
C ILE A 225 -1.52 16.58 -5.88
N ALA A 226 -1.62 15.85 -4.79
CA ALA A 226 -2.60 16.12 -3.74
C ALA A 226 -2.15 17.10 -2.64
N GLU A 227 -1.02 17.79 -2.79
CA GLU A 227 -0.44 18.68 -1.77
C GLU A 227 -1.41 19.75 -1.29
N GLU A 228 -2.03 20.47 -2.22
CA GLU A 228 -2.95 21.57 -1.92
C GLU A 228 -4.15 21.10 -1.09
N LYS A 229 -4.63 19.89 -1.35
CA LYS A 229 -5.73 19.29 -0.61
C LYS A 229 -5.36 19.05 0.86
N PHE A 230 -4.18 18.52 1.13
CA PHE A 230 -3.69 18.31 2.49
C PHE A 230 -3.42 19.63 3.22
N ILE A 231 -2.79 20.61 2.55
CA ILE A 231 -2.56 21.93 3.11
C ILE A 231 -3.87 22.61 3.47
N SER A 232 -4.84 22.60 2.56
CA SER A 232 -6.16 23.15 2.80
C SER A 232 -6.88 22.45 3.95
N TYR A 233 -6.78 21.13 4.05
CA TYR A 233 -7.43 20.35 5.09
C TYR A 233 -6.84 20.61 6.49
N PHE A 234 -5.53 20.75 6.61
CA PHE A 234 -4.82 21.05 7.86
C PHE A 234 -4.47 22.53 8.01
N SER A 235 -5.26 23.43 7.41
CA SER A 235 -4.97 24.88 7.38
C SER A 235 -4.78 25.55 8.75
N ASP A 236 -5.30 24.93 9.80
CA ASP A 236 -5.15 25.39 11.19
C ASP A 236 -3.82 24.98 11.85
N GLU A 237 -2.97 24.23 11.11
CA GLU A 237 -1.71 23.68 11.60
C GLU A 237 -0.51 24.23 10.82
N THR A 238 0.65 24.16 11.44
CA THR A 238 1.93 24.48 10.75
C THR A 238 2.40 23.27 9.97
N ILE A 239 2.40 23.38 8.66
CA ILE A 239 2.74 22.28 7.74
C ILE A 239 4.03 22.59 7.00
N LYS A 240 4.90 21.60 6.89
CA LYS A 240 6.07 21.66 6.02
C LYS A 240 5.94 20.65 4.89
N THR A 241 6.09 21.12 3.65
CA THR A 241 6.19 20.24 2.49
C THR A 241 7.64 20.07 2.07
N VAL A 242 8.05 18.82 1.90
CA VAL A 242 9.35 18.42 1.33
C VAL A 242 9.09 17.77 -0.02
N LYS A 243 9.58 18.41 -1.09
CA LYS A 243 9.49 17.88 -2.47
C LYS A 243 10.81 17.23 -2.84
N ILE A 244 10.75 15.95 -3.18
CA ILE A 244 11.92 15.16 -3.54
C ILE A 244 11.80 14.77 -5.01
N ALA A 245 12.73 15.25 -5.82
CA ALA A 245 12.80 14.87 -7.21
C ALA A 245 13.13 13.38 -7.36
N GLY A 246 12.39 12.68 -8.20
CA GLY A 246 12.66 11.28 -8.51
C GLY A 246 13.92 11.13 -9.38
N ARG A 247 14.55 9.96 -9.31
CA ARG A 247 15.50 9.50 -10.33
C ARG A 247 14.70 8.76 -11.39
N SER A 248 14.21 9.44 -12.38
CA SER A 248 13.57 8.80 -13.53
C SER A 248 14.37 9.10 -14.79
N TYR A 249 14.51 8.07 -15.60
CA TYR A 249 14.96 8.26 -16.98
C TYR A 249 13.82 8.93 -17.78
N PRO A 250 14.13 9.57 -18.92
CA PRO A 250 13.12 10.17 -19.77
C PRO A 250 12.02 9.16 -20.16
N ILE A 251 10.78 9.59 -20.12
CA ILE A 251 9.63 8.84 -20.60
C ILE A 251 9.05 9.61 -21.78
N THR A 252 9.06 8.99 -22.96
CA THR A 252 8.40 9.54 -24.13
C THR A 252 6.93 9.12 -24.13
N CYS A 253 6.03 10.09 -24.07
CA CYS A 253 4.59 9.83 -24.01
C CYS A 253 3.95 10.05 -25.38
N TYR A 254 3.16 9.08 -25.82
CA TYR A 254 2.37 9.15 -27.06
C TYR A 254 0.89 9.08 -26.74
N HIS A 255 0.10 9.88 -27.43
CA HIS A 255 -1.35 9.78 -27.45
C HIS A 255 -1.79 9.35 -28.86
N ASN A 256 -2.27 8.13 -28.99
CA ASN A 256 -2.65 7.52 -30.26
C ASN A 256 -4.08 6.93 -30.19
N PRO A 257 -5.12 7.74 -30.42
CA PRO A 257 -6.51 7.31 -30.25
C PRO A 257 -6.93 6.19 -31.22
N GLN A 258 -6.28 6.10 -32.38
CA GLN A 258 -6.59 5.12 -33.42
C GLN A 258 -5.76 3.83 -33.31
N ASP A 259 -4.85 3.73 -32.35
CA ASP A 259 -3.98 2.56 -32.20
C ASP A 259 -4.75 1.36 -31.63
N ASN A 260 -4.41 0.20 -32.18
CA ASN A 260 -4.83 -1.07 -31.60
C ASN A 260 -3.71 -1.59 -30.67
N PRO A 261 -3.98 -1.93 -29.42
CA PRO A 261 -2.96 -2.38 -28.48
C PRO A 261 -2.20 -3.63 -28.98
N VAL A 262 -2.87 -4.59 -29.62
CA VAL A 262 -2.22 -5.79 -30.18
C VAL A 262 -1.21 -5.38 -31.24
N THR A 263 -1.62 -4.57 -32.21
CA THR A 263 -0.76 -4.13 -33.32
C THR A 263 0.44 -3.32 -32.80
N SER A 264 0.23 -2.47 -31.82
CA SER A 264 1.27 -1.64 -31.21
C SER A 264 2.30 -2.49 -30.46
N ILE A 265 1.86 -3.46 -29.66
CA ILE A 265 2.73 -4.39 -28.93
C ILE A 265 3.52 -5.27 -29.91
N VAL A 266 2.85 -5.86 -30.90
CA VAL A 266 3.51 -6.70 -31.92
C VAL A 266 4.56 -5.91 -32.70
N SER A 267 4.23 -4.69 -33.10
CA SER A 267 5.18 -3.80 -33.81
C SER A 267 6.38 -3.43 -32.95
N PHE A 268 6.18 -3.16 -31.67
CA PHE A 268 7.26 -2.92 -30.71
C PHE A 268 8.12 -4.17 -30.53
N MET A 269 7.53 -5.34 -30.32
CA MET A 269 8.28 -6.60 -30.14
C MET A 269 9.11 -6.96 -31.37
N ARG A 270 8.62 -6.63 -32.57
CA ARG A 270 9.33 -6.81 -33.85
C ARG A 270 10.34 -5.70 -34.15
N GLY A 271 10.52 -4.71 -33.26
CA GLY A 271 11.46 -3.60 -33.44
C GLY A 271 11.04 -2.58 -34.53
N LYS A 272 9.76 -2.49 -34.85
CA LYS A 272 9.24 -1.60 -35.89
C LYS A 272 8.67 -0.27 -35.36
N LYS A 273 8.38 -0.18 -34.05
CA LYS A 273 7.76 0.99 -33.44
C LYS A 273 8.53 1.32 -32.15
N TRP A 274 8.79 2.60 -31.89
CA TRP A 274 9.49 3.13 -30.69
C TRP A 274 10.89 2.56 -30.43
N SER A 275 11.54 1.97 -31.42
CA SER A 275 12.89 1.43 -31.25
C SER A 275 13.96 2.52 -31.23
N GLU A 276 13.71 3.67 -31.86
CA GLU A 276 14.66 4.79 -31.91
C GLU A 276 14.75 5.51 -30.56
N GLU A 277 13.61 5.65 -29.84
CA GLU A 277 13.55 6.28 -28.52
C GLU A 277 14.26 5.48 -27.43
N LEU A 278 14.47 4.20 -27.67
CA LEU A 278 15.05 3.28 -26.70
C LEU A 278 16.50 2.90 -27.04
N SER A 279 17.01 3.26 -28.24
CA SER A 279 18.21 2.64 -28.80
C SER A 279 19.52 3.32 -28.48
N GLU A 280 19.58 4.60 -28.09
CA GLU A 280 20.87 5.29 -28.00
C GLU A 280 21.68 5.05 -26.72
N ASN A 281 21.09 4.53 -25.63
CA ASN A 281 21.82 4.31 -24.38
C ASN A 281 21.35 3.11 -23.53
N SER A 282 20.57 2.20 -24.07
CA SER A 282 20.11 1.02 -23.30
C SER A 282 20.84 -0.23 -23.80
N PRO A 283 21.42 -1.05 -22.89
CA PRO A 283 21.83 -2.40 -23.27
C PRO A 283 20.59 -3.15 -23.82
N PRO A 284 20.76 -4.15 -24.70
CA PRO A 284 19.66 -4.92 -25.29
C PRO A 284 18.99 -5.82 -24.24
N VAL A 285 18.64 -5.24 -23.12
CA VAL A 285 18.03 -5.92 -21.98
C VAL A 285 16.54 -5.97 -22.19
N HIS A 286 16.06 -7.15 -22.44
CA HIS A 286 14.69 -7.66 -22.32
C HIS A 286 13.56 -6.61 -22.43
N LYS A 287 12.91 -6.57 -23.58
CA LYS A 287 11.74 -5.73 -23.85
C LYS A 287 10.55 -6.19 -22.97
N ASN A 288 10.37 -5.60 -21.80
CA ASN A 288 9.21 -5.86 -20.98
C ASN A 288 8.11 -4.83 -21.27
N VAL A 289 6.92 -5.30 -21.57
CA VAL A 289 5.73 -4.48 -21.84
C VAL A 289 4.74 -4.65 -20.69
N LEU A 290 4.25 -3.55 -20.17
CA LEU A 290 3.14 -3.53 -19.22
C LEU A 290 1.92 -2.91 -19.89
N VAL A 291 0.79 -3.59 -19.83
CA VAL A 291 -0.48 -3.13 -20.39
C VAL A 291 -1.50 -2.97 -19.28
N PHE A 292 -2.06 -1.79 -19.14
CA PHE A 292 -3.16 -1.53 -18.22
C PHE A 292 -4.50 -1.76 -18.90
N CYS A 293 -5.24 -2.78 -18.43
CA CYS A 293 -6.56 -3.19 -18.91
C CYS A 293 -7.66 -2.80 -17.90
N ALA A 294 -8.88 -2.58 -18.37
CA ALA A 294 -10.01 -2.23 -17.51
C ALA A 294 -10.47 -3.38 -16.61
N GLY A 295 -10.32 -4.62 -17.04
CA GLY A 295 -10.74 -5.78 -16.25
C GLY A 295 -10.18 -7.11 -16.76
N LYS A 296 -10.53 -8.20 -16.05
CA LYS A 296 -10.04 -9.55 -16.36
C LYS A 296 -10.40 -10.01 -17.78
N LYS A 297 -11.61 -9.69 -18.25
CA LYS A 297 -12.03 -10.06 -19.60
C LYS A 297 -11.09 -9.47 -20.64
N ASP A 298 -10.77 -8.18 -20.50
CA ASP A 298 -9.87 -7.48 -21.44
C ASP A 298 -8.47 -8.09 -21.43
N ILE A 299 -7.99 -8.53 -20.24
CA ILE A 299 -6.72 -9.23 -20.09
C ILE A 299 -6.71 -10.53 -20.91
N TYR A 300 -7.72 -11.38 -20.75
CA TYR A 300 -7.75 -12.67 -21.44
C TYR A 300 -8.02 -12.55 -22.94
N ASP A 301 -8.86 -11.60 -23.36
CA ASP A 301 -9.11 -11.32 -24.78
C ASP A 301 -7.81 -10.83 -25.47
N LEU A 302 -7.06 -9.94 -24.80
CA LEU A 302 -5.80 -9.43 -25.30
C LEU A 302 -4.69 -10.50 -25.28
N GLU A 303 -4.63 -11.33 -24.25
CA GLU A 303 -3.72 -12.46 -24.17
C GLU A 303 -3.91 -13.43 -25.35
N ALA A 304 -5.16 -13.83 -25.63
CA ALA A 304 -5.47 -14.73 -26.73
C ALA A 304 -5.04 -14.14 -28.08
N ALA A 305 -5.30 -12.85 -28.30
CA ALA A 305 -4.89 -12.15 -29.52
C ALA A 305 -3.36 -12.06 -29.67
N LEU A 306 -2.65 -11.74 -28.59
CA LEU A 306 -1.18 -11.64 -28.61
C LEU A 306 -0.50 -13.00 -28.80
N ARG A 307 -1.02 -14.06 -28.17
CA ARG A 307 -0.50 -15.43 -28.37
C ARG A 307 -0.65 -15.88 -29.83
N LYS A 308 -1.74 -15.51 -30.49
CA LYS A 308 -1.95 -15.79 -31.92
C LYS A 308 -0.90 -15.13 -32.81
N GLU A 309 -0.47 -13.89 -32.48
CA GLU A 309 0.46 -13.09 -33.29
C GLU A 309 1.93 -13.36 -32.98
N LEU A 310 2.27 -13.65 -31.72
CA LEU A 310 3.65 -13.75 -31.23
C LEU A 310 4.07 -15.18 -30.87
N GLY A 311 3.12 -16.11 -30.71
CA GLY A 311 3.39 -17.50 -30.34
C GLY A 311 4.25 -17.61 -29.09
N ASP A 312 5.24 -18.53 -29.13
CA ASP A 312 6.15 -18.80 -28.02
C ASP A 312 7.38 -17.89 -27.96
N SER A 313 7.43 -16.81 -28.77
CA SER A 313 8.55 -15.87 -28.79
C SER A 313 8.58 -14.92 -27.58
N VAL A 314 7.51 -14.85 -26.81
CA VAL A 314 7.33 -14.00 -25.65
C VAL A 314 6.60 -14.75 -24.53
N ASP A 315 6.84 -14.33 -23.28
CA ASP A 315 6.07 -14.80 -22.13
C ASP A 315 4.97 -13.78 -21.82
N ILE A 316 3.71 -14.25 -21.73
CA ILE A 316 2.55 -13.39 -21.45
C ILE A 316 1.97 -13.78 -20.09
N PHE A 317 1.86 -12.78 -19.19
CA PHE A 317 1.41 -12.95 -17.83
C PHE A 317 0.16 -12.10 -17.53
N PRO A 318 -0.96 -12.70 -17.14
CA PRO A 318 -2.07 -11.96 -16.55
C PRO A 318 -1.74 -11.53 -15.12
N LEU A 319 -2.08 -10.28 -14.76
CA LEU A 319 -1.85 -9.72 -13.42
C LEU A 319 -3.11 -9.04 -12.90
N HIS A 320 -3.83 -9.72 -12.01
CA HIS A 320 -5.03 -9.21 -11.35
C HIS A 320 -5.12 -9.70 -9.90
N ALA A 321 -6.12 -9.27 -9.15
CA ALA A 321 -6.22 -9.55 -7.71
C ALA A 321 -6.23 -11.05 -7.34
N ASP A 322 -6.77 -11.90 -8.21
CA ASP A 322 -6.97 -13.32 -7.91
C ASP A 322 -5.85 -14.24 -8.41
N ILE A 323 -4.73 -13.70 -8.89
CA ILE A 323 -3.59 -14.55 -9.26
C ILE A 323 -2.91 -15.12 -8.02
N SER A 324 -2.29 -16.29 -8.17
CA SER A 324 -1.57 -16.95 -7.09
C SER A 324 -0.35 -16.12 -6.61
N ALA A 325 0.09 -16.37 -5.39
CA ALA A 325 1.32 -15.76 -4.87
C ALA A 325 2.56 -16.22 -5.66
N GLU A 326 2.55 -17.46 -6.16
CA GLU A 326 3.60 -18.02 -7.00
C GLU A 326 3.71 -17.28 -8.35
N ASP A 327 2.61 -17.14 -9.08
CA ASP A 327 2.59 -16.43 -10.36
C ASP A 327 3.03 -14.98 -10.19
N ARG A 328 2.59 -14.33 -9.11
CA ARG A 328 3.01 -12.98 -8.77
C ARG A 328 4.50 -12.89 -8.52
N SER A 329 5.09 -13.85 -7.81
CA SER A 329 6.52 -13.94 -7.56
C SER A 329 7.31 -14.05 -8.86
N ILE A 330 6.83 -14.85 -9.82
CA ILE A 330 7.44 -14.98 -11.16
C ILE A 330 7.41 -13.65 -11.92
N ILE A 331 6.26 -12.94 -11.88
CA ILE A 331 6.10 -11.66 -12.56
C ILE A 331 7.03 -10.58 -11.99
N THR A 332 7.20 -10.57 -10.67
CA THR A 332 8.00 -9.56 -9.96
C THR A 332 9.48 -9.91 -9.82
N ALA A 333 9.88 -11.13 -10.16
CA ALA A 333 11.25 -11.59 -10.04
C ALA A 333 12.23 -10.68 -10.81
N PRO A 334 13.27 -10.16 -10.14
CA PRO A 334 14.33 -9.43 -10.81
C PRO A 334 15.24 -10.39 -11.60
N GLY A 335 15.93 -9.86 -12.58
CA GLY A 335 16.98 -10.58 -13.31
C GLY A 335 16.72 -10.71 -14.80
N PRO A 336 17.69 -11.28 -15.54
CA PRO A 336 17.53 -11.55 -16.96
C PRO A 336 16.55 -12.69 -17.19
N HIS A 337 15.60 -12.48 -18.09
CA HIS A 337 14.65 -13.50 -18.52
C HIS A 337 15.05 -14.01 -19.91
N SER A 338 14.78 -15.27 -20.19
CA SER A 338 15.14 -15.89 -21.47
C SER A 338 14.36 -15.33 -22.67
N LYS A 339 13.15 -14.79 -22.39
CA LYS A 339 12.25 -14.20 -23.40
C LYS A 339 11.77 -12.83 -22.95
N PRO A 340 11.39 -11.96 -23.90
CA PRO A 340 10.65 -10.74 -23.60
C PRO A 340 9.33 -11.06 -22.91
N ARG A 341 8.86 -10.15 -22.03
CA ARG A 341 7.68 -10.37 -21.21
C ARG A 341 6.59 -9.34 -21.51
N ILE A 342 5.35 -9.78 -21.59
CA ILE A 342 4.18 -8.93 -21.69
C ILE A 342 3.32 -9.18 -20.45
N ILE A 343 3.14 -8.17 -19.64
CA ILE A 343 2.33 -8.22 -18.43
C ILE A 343 1.02 -7.48 -18.70
N LEU A 344 -0.10 -8.21 -18.69
CA LEU A 344 -1.44 -7.66 -18.87
C LEU A 344 -2.08 -7.46 -17.52
N SER A 345 -2.25 -6.23 -17.09
CA SER A 345 -2.61 -5.92 -15.70
C SER A 345 -3.88 -5.08 -15.60
N THR A 346 -4.63 -5.30 -14.53
CA THR A 346 -5.56 -4.28 -14.02
C THR A 346 -4.78 -3.17 -13.31
N ASN A 347 -5.46 -2.23 -12.68
CA ASN A 347 -4.83 -1.16 -11.87
C ASN A 347 -3.99 -1.69 -10.68
N ILE A 348 -3.94 -2.98 -10.42
CA ILE A 348 -3.09 -3.58 -9.37
C ILE A 348 -1.61 -3.27 -9.58
N ALA A 349 -1.15 -3.18 -10.83
CA ALA A 349 0.23 -2.81 -11.14
C ALA A 349 0.50 -1.30 -10.98
N GLN A 350 -0.53 -0.49 -10.76
CA GLN A 350 -0.38 0.96 -10.58
C GLN A 350 0.23 1.33 -9.22
N GLU A 351 -0.04 0.56 -8.16
CA GLU A 351 0.36 0.92 -6.79
C GLU A 351 1.05 -0.21 -6.03
N SER A 352 0.61 -1.46 -6.22
CA SER A 352 0.94 -2.56 -5.30
C SER A 352 2.06 -3.47 -5.75
N VAL A 353 2.44 -3.43 -7.02
CA VAL A 353 3.39 -4.39 -7.59
C VAL A 353 4.50 -3.65 -8.35
N THR A 354 5.74 -3.96 -8.04
CA THR A 354 6.89 -3.45 -8.81
C THR A 354 7.29 -4.48 -9.85
N ILE A 355 7.12 -4.14 -11.13
CA ILE A 355 7.55 -4.95 -12.26
C ILE A 355 8.91 -4.40 -12.71
N PRO A 356 9.97 -5.24 -12.72
CA PRO A 356 11.29 -4.79 -13.11
C PRO A 356 11.38 -4.58 -14.64
N ASN A 357 12.25 -3.66 -15.05
CA ASN A 357 12.69 -3.45 -16.43
C ASN A 357 11.56 -3.23 -17.45
N VAL A 358 10.50 -2.52 -17.07
CA VAL A 358 9.43 -2.13 -18.00
C VAL A 358 9.94 -1.05 -18.93
N THR A 359 9.93 -1.34 -20.24
CA THR A 359 10.38 -0.41 -21.30
C THR A 359 9.21 0.26 -22.03
N LEU A 360 8.09 -0.43 -22.16
CA LEU A 360 6.88 0.10 -22.78
C LEU A 360 5.68 -0.07 -21.84
N VAL A 361 4.92 0.99 -21.66
CA VAL A 361 3.61 0.95 -21.00
C VAL A 361 2.53 1.29 -22.03
N ILE A 362 1.54 0.42 -22.15
CA ILE A 362 0.31 0.69 -22.90
C ILE A 362 -0.81 0.95 -21.89
N ILE A 363 -1.48 2.08 -22.03
CA ILE A 363 -2.53 2.52 -21.13
C ILE A 363 -3.86 2.51 -21.88
N MET A 364 -4.71 1.55 -21.53
CA MET A 364 -6.07 1.44 -22.03
C MET A 364 -6.98 2.20 -21.06
N TRP A 365 -7.46 3.30 -21.46
CA TRP A 365 -8.13 4.44 -20.82
C TRP A 365 -9.28 4.18 -19.83
N LYS A 366 -9.76 2.98 -19.63
CA LYS A 366 -10.87 2.65 -18.74
C LYS A 366 -10.40 1.93 -17.48
N VAL A 367 -11.07 2.25 -16.40
CA VAL A 367 -10.98 1.53 -15.12
C VAL A 367 -12.37 1.12 -14.67
N LYS A 368 -12.48 -0.09 -14.13
CA LYS A 368 -13.72 -0.54 -13.46
C LYS A 368 -13.70 -0.07 -12.03
N LYS A 369 -14.62 0.80 -11.68
CA LYS A 369 -14.88 1.21 -10.28
C LYS A 369 -16.11 0.51 -9.75
N VAL A 370 -16.03 0.11 -8.48
CA VAL A 370 -17.19 -0.39 -7.73
C VAL A 370 -17.87 0.81 -7.10
N TRP A 371 -19.11 0.99 -7.44
CA TRP A 371 -19.97 2.03 -6.90
C TRP A 371 -21.05 1.41 -6.04
N GLU A 372 -21.34 1.98 -4.87
CA GLU A 372 -22.40 1.49 -4.01
C GLU A 372 -23.52 2.54 -3.94
N PHE A 373 -24.69 2.18 -4.42
CA PHE A 373 -25.88 3.01 -4.34
C PHE A 373 -27.03 2.17 -3.79
N ASP A 374 -27.74 2.72 -2.81
CA ASP A 374 -28.90 2.08 -2.19
C ASP A 374 -28.58 0.66 -1.64
N GLY A 375 -27.33 0.47 -1.12
CA GLY A 375 -26.85 -0.82 -0.62
C GLY A 375 -26.48 -1.85 -1.70
N VAL A 376 -26.59 -1.49 -2.99
CA VAL A 376 -26.25 -2.36 -4.12
C VAL A 376 -24.92 -1.91 -4.72
N LYS A 377 -24.04 -2.89 -4.92
CA LYS A 377 -22.75 -2.64 -5.59
C LYS A 377 -22.92 -2.70 -7.10
N HIS A 378 -22.59 -1.60 -7.75
CA HIS A 378 -22.56 -1.46 -9.19
C HIS A 378 -21.11 -1.40 -9.68
N ILE A 379 -20.84 -1.98 -10.84
CA ILE A 379 -19.55 -1.83 -11.52
C ILE A 379 -19.75 -0.91 -12.70
N ARG A 380 -19.06 0.22 -12.69
CA ARG A 380 -19.06 1.20 -13.79
C ARG A 380 -17.68 1.31 -14.40
N GLU A 381 -17.62 1.38 -15.73
CA GLU A 381 -16.40 1.75 -16.43
C GLU A 381 -16.31 3.27 -16.53
N GLU A 382 -15.20 3.81 -16.07
CA GLU A 382 -14.88 5.24 -16.11
C GLU A 382 -13.56 5.48 -16.81
N ASN A 383 -13.36 6.70 -17.29
CA ASN A 383 -12.04 7.11 -17.75
C ASN A 383 -11.10 7.21 -16.55
N ILE A 384 -9.82 6.88 -16.78
CA ILE A 384 -8.77 7.17 -15.80
C ILE A 384 -8.62 8.69 -15.63
N SER A 385 -8.03 9.13 -14.52
CA SER A 385 -7.67 10.52 -14.31
C SER A 385 -6.28 10.85 -14.89
N GLN A 386 -5.93 12.14 -14.99
CA GLN A 386 -4.56 12.58 -15.31
C GLN A 386 -3.55 12.03 -14.31
N PHE A 387 -3.95 11.95 -13.04
CA PHE A 387 -3.16 11.35 -11.98
C PHE A 387 -2.88 9.86 -12.26
N ASP A 388 -3.90 9.08 -12.61
CA ASP A 388 -3.74 7.67 -12.96
C ASP A 388 -2.83 7.52 -14.18
N LEU A 389 -3.03 8.35 -15.21
CA LEU A 389 -2.21 8.37 -16.41
C LEU A 389 -0.74 8.59 -16.06
N LYS A 390 -0.43 9.57 -15.19
CA LYS A 390 0.92 9.84 -14.72
C LYS A 390 1.51 8.69 -13.92
N GLN A 391 0.73 8.08 -13.03
CA GLN A 391 1.17 6.93 -12.21
C GLN A 391 1.46 5.70 -13.08
N GLN A 392 0.58 5.42 -14.04
CA GLN A 392 0.74 4.30 -14.96
C GLN A 392 1.92 4.51 -15.91
N SER A 393 2.07 5.71 -16.48
CA SER A 393 3.24 6.06 -17.29
C SER A 393 4.56 5.93 -16.52
N GLY A 394 4.58 6.31 -15.24
CA GLY A 394 5.74 6.19 -14.35
C GLY A 394 6.13 4.75 -13.99
N ARG A 395 5.44 3.73 -14.52
CA ARG A 395 5.87 2.33 -14.41
C ARG A 395 7.03 1.98 -15.33
N THR A 396 7.26 2.74 -16.39
CA THR A 396 8.52 2.75 -17.15
C THR A 396 9.45 3.89 -16.70
N GLY A 397 10.61 4.05 -17.31
CA GLY A 397 11.56 5.11 -16.95
C GLY A 397 12.30 4.91 -15.61
N ARG A 398 12.29 3.72 -15.03
CA ARG A 398 12.91 3.43 -13.72
C ARG A 398 14.33 2.91 -13.81
N THR A 399 14.60 2.07 -14.79
CA THR A 399 15.90 1.40 -15.01
C THR A 399 16.59 1.86 -16.29
N GLY A 400 15.88 2.59 -17.16
CA GLY A 400 16.33 3.14 -18.42
C GLY A 400 15.24 3.98 -19.05
N PRO A 401 15.51 4.66 -20.18
CA PRO A 401 14.49 5.39 -20.94
C PRO A 401 13.28 4.52 -21.26
N GLY A 402 12.11 5.11 -21.26
CA GLY A 402 10.86 4.37 -21.45
C GLY A 402 9.87 5.06 -22.38
N VAL A 403 8.91 4.28 -22.83
CA VAL A 403 7.80 4.76 -23.68
C VAL A 403 6.48 4.47 -22.99
N ALA A 404 5.59 5.46 -22.94
CA ALA A 404 4.22 5.31 -22.50
C ALA A 404 3.27 5.67 -23.65
N CYS A 405 2.39 4.76 -24.03
CA CYS A 405 1.41 4.98 -25.07
C CYS A 405 -0.01 4.96 -24.47
N PHE A 406 -0.70 6.08 -24.60
CA PHE A 406 -2.08 6.25 -24.18
C PHE A 406 -3.02 6.08 -25.38
N ILE A 407 -3.87 5.06 -25.32
CA ILE A 407 -4.79 4.69 -26.39
C ILE A 407 -6.21 5.08 -25.97
N ASN A 408 -6.66 6.28 -26.38
CA ASN A 408 -8.01 6.78 -26.10
C ASN A 408 -8.36 7.92 -27.06
N GLU A 409 -9.66 8.07 -27.37
CA GLU A 409 -10.19 9.21 -28.12
C GLU A 409 -10.14 10.52 -27.30
N THR A 410 -10.33 10.44 -25.97
CA THR A 410 -10.20 11.58 -25.06
C THR A 410 -8.74 11.98 -24.90
N LYS A 411 -8.44 13.27 -25.03
CA LYS A 411 -7.08 13.76 -24.82
C LYS A 411 -6.71 13.75 -23.34
N PRO A 412 -5.42 13.57 -23.01
CA PRO A 412 -4.96 13.61 -21.62
C PRO A 412 -5.41 14.85 -20.83
N GLU A 413 -5.44 16.02 -21.48
CA GLU A 413 -5.80 17.30 -20.87
C GLU A 413 -7.31 17.42 -20.57
N GLU A 414 -8.14 16.59 -21.19
CA GLU A 414 -9.60 16.55 -21.01
C GLU A 414 -10.01 15.60 -19.87
N LEU A 415 -9.06 14.80 -19.36
CA LEU A 415 -9.29 13.92 -18.22
C LEU A 415 -9.41 14.74 -16.92
N GLN A 416 -10.19 14.23 -15.97
CA GLN A 416 -10.21 14.80 -14.62
C GLN A 416 -8.81 14.78 -14.02
N GLU A 417 -8.42 15.81 -13.29
CA GLU A 417 -7.09 15.92 -12.69
C GLU A 417 -6.81 14.80 -11.68
N LEU A 418 -7.76 14.56 -10.79
CA LEU A 418 -7.71 13.50 -9.76
C LEU A 418 -8.89 12.53 -9.94
N PRO A 419 -8.73 11.27 -9.51
CA PRO A 419 -9.88 10.37 -9.44
C PRO A 419 -10.85 10.86 -8.36
N SER A 420 -12.16 10.60 -8.52
CA SER A 420 -13.13 10.86 -7.47
C SER A 420 -12.76 10.08 -6.20
N ALA A 421 -12.84 10.77 -5.06
CA ALA A 421 -12.52 10.12 -3.79
C ALA A 421 -13.64 9.12 -3.41
N PRO A 422 -13.30 7.92 -2.95
CA PRO A 422 -14.30 6.91 -2.58
C PRO A 422 -15.37 7.41 -1.60
N ILE A 423 -15.03 8.34 -0.71
CA ILE A 423 -15.95 8.91 0.28
C ILE A 423 -17.08 9.75 -0.36
N GLU A 424 -16.86 10.30 -1.55
CA GLU A 424 -17.85 11.09 -2.28
C GLU A 424 -18.98 10.22 -2.84
N GLU A 425 -18.72 8.91 -3.02
CA GLU A 425 -19.64 7.99 -3.68
C GLU A 425 -20.16 6.89 -2.75
N ALA A 426 -19.51 6.65 -1.62
CA ALA A 426 -19.81 5.53 -0.72
C ALA A 426 -21.03 5.77 0.17
N THR A 427 -21.68 4.68 0.53
CA THR A 427 -22.68 4.63 1.62
C THR A 427 -21.94 4.29 2.91
N LEU A 428 -21.79 5.27 3.81
CA LEU A 428 -20.87 5.24 4.95
C LEU A 428 -21.45 4.53 6.18
N TYR A 429 -21.93 3.31 6.06
CA TYR A 429 -22.57 2.57 7.18
C TYR A 429 -21.63 2.36 8.37
N ARG A 430 -20.46 1.76 8.13
CA ARG A 430 -19.51 1.42 9.18
C ARG A 430 -18.91 2.69 9.79
N GLU A 431 -18.62 3.65 8.98
CA GLU A 431 -18.01 4.93 9.35
C GLU A 431 -18.94 5.74 10.27
N ILE A 432 -20.23 5.81 9.94
CA ILE A 432 -21.25 6.43 10.79
C ILE A 432 -21.25 5.76 12.17
N LEU A 433 -21.30 4.44 12.19
CA LEU A 433 -21.35 3.68 13.43
C LEU A 433 -20.06 3.79 14.25
N GLN A 434 -18.89 3.75 13.59
CA GLN A 434 -17.60 3.94 14.26
C GLN A 434 -17.50 5.34 14.88
N LEU A 435 -17.97 6.37 14.19
CA LEU A 435 -17.96 7.74 14.70
C LEU A 435 -18.99 7.95 15.82
N ALA A 436 -20.14 7.31 15.73
CA ALA A 436 -21.14 7.34 16.79
C ALA A 436 -20.72 6.56 18.04
N TRP A 437 -19.96 5.47 17.87
CA TRP A 437 -19.54 4.60 18.98
C TRP A 437 -18.38 5.18 19.75
N ARG A 438 -17.60 5.94 19.50
CA ARG A 438 -16.40 6.42 20.20
C ARG A 438 -16.25 5.94 21.64
N ASN A 439 -15.02 5.55 21.97
CA ASN A 439 -14.64 5.20 23.33
C ASN A 439 -15.13 6.29 24.32
N SER A 440 -15.58 5.90 25.51
CA SER A 440 -16.17 6.71 26.57
C SER A 440 -15.43 8.03 26.93
N LYS A 441 -14.18 8.16 26.48
CA LYS A 441 -13.34 9.37 26.69
C LYS A 441 -13.52 10.46 25.64
N THR A 442 -14.28 10.21 24.56
CA THR A 442 -14.50 11.17 23.48
C THR A 442 -15.98 11.17 23.08
N PRO A 443 -16.63 12.34 23.03
CA PRO A 443 -18.05 12.38 22.71
C PRO A 443 -18.35 11.75 21.34
N PRO A 444 -19.46 11.05 21.19
CA PRO A 444 -19.91 10.53 19.91
C PRO A 444 -20.08 11.66 18.89
N LEU A 445 -19.85 11.37 17.63
CA LEU A 445 -20.04 12.32 16.54
C LEU A 445 -21.26 11.91 15.72
N ASN A 446 -22.16 12.84 15.52
CA ASN A 446 -23.25 12.70 14.59
C ASN A 446 -22.86 13.38 13.27
N LEU A 447 -22.43 12.59 12.27
CA LEU A 447 -22.02 13.12 10.97
C LEU A 447 -23.09 13.94 10.26
N ARG A 448 -24.38 13.60 10.49
CA ARG A 448 -25.51 14.36 9.93
C ARG A 448 -25.53 15.80 10.46
N GLU A 449 -25.25 15.99 11.73
CA GLU A 449 -25.19 17.31 12.35
C GLU A 449 -23.93 18.06 11.95
N GLU A 450 -22.80 17.37 11.90
CA GLU A 450 -21.52 17.93 11.49
C GLU A 450 -21.56 18.45 10.06
N ILE A 451 -22.16 17.68 9.14
CA ILE A 451 -22.30 18.08 7.73
C ILE A 451 -23.33 19.20 7.54
N ARG A 452 -24.32 19.30 8.43
CA ARG A 452 -25.28 20.41 8.43
C ARG A 452 -24.68 21.70 8.99
N SER A 453 -23.68 21.59 9.85
CA SER A 453 -22.97 22.76 10.35
C SER A 453 -22.21 23.43 9.19
N LYS A 454 -22.18 24.77 9.17
CA LYS A 454 -21.55 25.53 8.07
C LYS A 454 -20.03 25.30 7.93
N ASN A 455 -19.40 24.65 8.92
CA ASN A 455 -18.00 24.28 8.92
C ASN A 455 -17.79 22.82 8.50
N ASN A 456 -18.30 22.45 7.34
CA ASN A 456 -18.21 21.10 6.76
C ASN A 456 -16.76 20.72 6.38
N SER A 457 -15.88 20.61 7.39
CA SER A 457 -14.45 20.31 7.23
C SER A 457 -14.02 19.06 7.97
N TYR A 458 -14.96 18.15 8.27
CA TYR A 458 -14.60 16.91 8.96
C TYR A 458 -13.73 16.01 8.10
N PHE A 459 -14.06 15.89 6.81
CA PHE A 459 -13.28 15.15 5.82
C PHE A 459 -12.63 16.10 4.81
N ALA A 460 -11.60 15.63 4.14
CA ALA A 460 -10.94 16.39 3.07
C ALA A 460 -11.82 16.49 1.82
N HIS A 461 -12.69 15.51 1.57
CA HIS A 461 -13.64 15.49 0.46
C HIS A 461 -15.08 15.58 0.93
N THR A 462 -15.94 16.00 0.02
CA THR A 462 -17.38 16.20 0.30
C THR A 462 -18.10 14.86 0.28
N ILE A 463 -18.86 14.58 1.33
CA ILE A 463 -19.71 13.38 1.37
C ILE A 463 -20.99 13.61 0.54
N ASN A 464 -21.41 12.56 -0.18
CA ASN A 464 -22.72 12.54 -0.82
C ASN A 464 -23.84 12.55 0.22
N LYS A 465 -24.57 13.66 0.28
CA LYS A 465 -25.65 13.85 1.27
C LYS A 465 -26.77 12.82 1.12
N ALA A 466 -27.12 12.43 -0.11
CA ALA A 466 -28.16 11.44 -0.35
C ALA A 466 -27.75 10.06 0.20
N ASN A 467 -26.52 9.62 -0.08
CA ASN A 467 -25.99 8.37 0.44
C ASN A 467 -25.89 8.39 1.97
N LEU A 468 -25.50 9.53 2.56
CA LEU A 468 -25.45 9.68 4.01
C LEU A 468 -26.83 9.56 4.65
N GLU A 469 -27.84 10.26 4.14
CA GLU A 469 -29.20 10.20 4.64
C GLU A 469 -29.81 8.80 4.47
N TYR A 470 -29.51 8.15 3.36
CA TYR A 470 -29.86 6.76 3.14
C TYR A 470 -29.25 5.85 4.19
N ALA A 471 -27.93 5.96 4.44
CA ALA A 471 -27.23 5.16 5.43
C ALA A 471 -27.82 5.33 6.85
N TYR A 472 -28.09 6.56 7.28
CA TYR A 472 -28.72 6.81 8.59
C TYR A 472 -30.11 6.18 8.71
N ARG A 473 -30.92 6.33 7.67
CA ARG A 473 -32.28 5.75 7.66
C ARG A 473 -32.21 4.21 7.72
N ASP A 474 -31.32 3.61 6.95
CA ASP A 474 -31.18 2.17 6.89
C ASP A 474 -30.61 1.59 8.20
N LEU A 475 -29.61 2.25 8.80
CA LEU A 475 -29.08 1.89 10.12
C LEU A 475 -30.14 1.98 11.22
N GLN A 476 -31.06 2.95 11.13
CA GLN A 476 -32.20 3.05 12.04
C GLN A 476 -33.21 1.91 11.80
N LEU A 477 -33.49 1.56 10.55
CA LEU A 477 -34.36 0.42 10.22
C LEU A 477 -33.80 -0.91 10.69
N MET A 478 -32.46 -1.08 10.59
CA MET A 478 -31.76 -2.25 11.15
C MET A 478 -31.75 -2.28 12.68
N GLY A 479 -32.08 -1.20 13.35
CA GLY A 479 -32.01 -1.07 14.81
C GLY A 479 -30.59 -0.86 15.35
N ALA A 480 -29.62 -0.56 14.50
CA ALA A 480 -28.25 -0.23 14.90
C ALA A 480 -28.12 1.19 15.46
N LEU A 481 -28.95 2.12 14.98
CA LEU A 481 -29.14 3.46 15.52
C LEU A 481 -30.57 3.66 16.07
N ASP A 482 -30.70 4.47 17.10
CA ASP A 482 -32.01 4.97 17.57
C ASP A 482 -32.51 6.13 16.67
N LYS A 483 -33.73 6.66 16.98
CA LYS A 483 -34.30 7.78 16.23
C LYS A 483 -33.49 9.08 16.34
N GLN A 484 -32.70 9.21 17.37
CA GLN A 484 -31.80 10.34 17.63
C GLN A 484 -30.45 10.19 16.95
N GLY A 485 -30.16 9.02 16.38
CA GLY A 485 -28.88 8.71 15.73
C GLY A 485 -27.80 8.20 16.69
N ASN A 486 -28.17 7.82 17.92
CA ASN A 486 -27.26 7.18 18.85
C ASN A 486 -27.20 5.68 18.58
N ILE A 487 -26.04 5.07 18.88
CA ILE A 487 -25.86 3.62 18.76
C ILE A 487 -26.72 2.87 19.78
N THR A 488 -27.24 1.73 19.39
CA THR A 488 -27.98 0.80 20.25
C THR A 488 -27.04 -0.32 20.77
N ALA A 489 -27.53 -1.15 21.71
CA ALA A 489 -26.80 -2.32 22.18
C ALA A 489 -26.49 -3.32 21.04
N LEU A 490 -27.43 -3.47 20.11
CA LEU A 490 -27.24 -4.33 18.92
C LEU A 490 -25.99 -3.97 18.12
N TRP A 491 -25.64 -2.70 18.07
CA TRP A 491 -24.43 -2.28 17.37
C TRP A 491 -23.15 -2.87 17.98
N SER A 492 -23.05 -2.93 19.30
CA SER A 492 -21.88 -3.54 19.97
C SER A 492 -21.68 -4.99 19.57
N ASP A 493 -22.79 -5.72 19.34
CA ASP A 493 -22.75 -7.10 18.86
C ASP A 493 -22.32 -7.16 17.38
N MET A 494 -22.88 -6.28 16.55
CA MET A 494 -22.52 -6.19 15.13
C MET A 494 -21.05 -5.86 14.90
N LEU A 495 -20.43 -5.02 15.74
CA LEU A 495 -19.02 -4.65 15.67
C LEU A 495 -18.05 -5.82 15.84
N GLN A 496 -18.47 -6.88 16.53
CA GLN A 496 -17.61 -8.05 16.75
C GLN A 496 -17.32 -8.81 15.44
N PHE A 497 -18.10 -8.56 14.38
CA PHE A 497 -17.96 -9.24 13.11
C PHE A 497 -17.29 -8.32 12.07
N PRO A 498 -16.23 -8.78 11.38
CA PRO A 498 -15.60 -8.03 10.30
C PRO A 498 -16.43 -8.13 8.99
N LEU A 499 -17.71 -7.83 9.07
CA LEU A 499 -18.70 -7.93 8.01
C LEU A 499 -19.30 -6.55 7.66
N SER A 500 -19.99 -6.46 6.51
CA SER A 500 -20.84 -5.31 6.23
C SER A 500 -21.94 -5.17 7.29
N ALA A 501 -22.47 -3.98 7.47
CA ALA A 501 -23.51 -3.73 8.48
C ALA A 501 -24.72 -4.68 8.31
N HIS A 502 -25.17 -4.91 7.09
CA HIS A 502 -26.28 -5.83 6.78
C HIS A 502 -25.95 -7.28 7.15
N ASN A 503 -24.78 -7.78 6.75
CA ASN A 503 -24.38 -9.16 7.06
C ASN A 503 -24.16 -9.36 8.56
N ALA A 504 -23.56 -8.38 9.23
CA ALA A 504 -23.42 -8.40 10.70
C ALA A 504 -24.79 -8.43 11.39
N ARG A 505 -25.76 -7.64 10.90
CA ARG A 505 -27.13 -7.64 11.42
C ARG A 505 -27.82 -9.00 11.26
N ILE A 506 -27.68 -9.61 10.08
CA ILE A 506 -28.23 -10.96 9.80
C ILE A 506 -27.63 -11.98 10.78
N LEU A 507 -26.31 -11.95 10.97
CA LEU A 507 -25.62 -12.88 11.86
C LEU A 507 -26.04 -12.69 13.33
N CYS A 508 -26.13 -11.46 13.80
CA CYS A 508 -26.65 -11.16 15.16
C CYS A 508 -28.08 -11.70 15.35
N GLU A 509 -28.94 -11.56 14.36
CA GLU A 509 -30.30 -12.09 14.45
C GLU A 509 -30.33 -13.62 14.43
N ALA A 510 -29.48 -14.26 13.62
CA ALA A 510 -29.36 -15.72 13.61
C ALA A 510 -28.92 -16.26 14.97
N ILE A 511 -27.88 -15.65 15.58
CA ILE A 511 -27.37 -16.04 16.91
C ILE A 511 -28.46 -15.84 17.98
N ARG A 512 -29.19 -14.74 17.94
CA ARG A 512 -30.29 -14.48 18.86
C ARG A 512 -31.39 -15.55 18.77
N ARG A 513 -31.77 -15.93 17.53
CA ARG A 513 -32.81 -16.96 17.32
C ARG A 513 -32.33 -18.34 17.77
N GLU A 514 -31.07 -18.68 17.59
CA GLU A 514 -30.51 -19.92 18.08
C GLU A 514 -30.52 -20.00 19.62
N GLN A 515 -30.29 -18.86 20.29
CA GLN A 515 -30.38 -18.77 21.75
C GLN A 515 -31.85 -18.87 22.26
N ASP A 516 -32.79 -18.27 21.50
CA ASP A 516 -34.24 -18.28 21.87
C ASP A 516 -34.87 -19.66 21.58
N PHE A 517 -34.34 -20.40 20.60
CA PHE A 517 -34.85 -21.71 20.17
C PHE A 517 -33.71 -22.72 20.01
N PRO A 518 -33.07 -23.19 21.09
CA PRO A 518 -32.07 -24.23 21.01
C PRO A 518 -32.76 -25.54 20.59
N GLY A 519 -32.72 -25.84 19.27
CA GLY A 519 -33.38 -26.99 18.66
C GLY A 519 -32.45 -28.15 18.42
#